data_2a322b56500e066ec72bb4640073a810
#
_entry.id   2a322b56500e066ec72bb4640073a810
#
_cell.length_a   1.000
_cell.length_b   1.000
_cell.length_c   1.000
_cell.angle_alpha   90.00
_cell.angle_beta   90.00
_cell.angle_gamma   90.00
#
_symmetry.space_group_name_H-M   'P 1'
#
loop_
_entity.id
_entity.type
_entity.pdbx_description
1 polymer ?
#
loop_
_entity_poly.entity_id
_entity_poly.type
_entity_poly.pdbx_seq_one_letter_code
_entity_poly.pdbx_strand_id
1 'polypeptide(L)'
;MTVSAAILNISCYKFVQLDNLPERRTSIRRRAVELNLRGTVLLSAEGINLFVAGSPADVHAFVDFLRNDPRLADLSPKESYNDYQPFNRMLVKLKKEIISFGFPDVAPEVRTSPKLPAKELKRWLDEGRPLHLLDTRNDYEVAIGTFRNAIRLDIDHFREFPEAIAALPQELRDEPIVMFCTGGIRCEKAGPWMEQAGFKQVYQLDGGILKYFEEVGGEHYEGECFVFDQRVAVDPQLLETGTTQCYICQAVVTREQQQLPEYVPGKSCPACYRSPAQLAADRLTHRSNQIHAAANPLPGSQPALNRRPLNVPARCAGMTLLDFVCNVHPHVDRHEWEQKIADSLIVPAEIRRRRKRPAATPEMLPLNPGRPVREGERFDQLEPQQVEPDVNGNIQLLHEDDELIV
;
A
#
# COMPACT_ATOMS: atom_id res chain seq x y z
N MET A 1 16.07 -16.64 -37.63
CA MET A 1 16.16 -16.08 -36.27
C MET A 1 15.62 -14.67 -36.36
N THR A 2 14.39 -14.44 -35.94
CA THR A 2 13.83 -13.10 -35.82
C THR A 2 14.58 -12.40 -34.70
N VAL A 3 15.34 -11.36 -35.04
CA VAL A 3 15.93 -10.45 -34.06
C VAL A 3 14.76 -9.89 -33.27
N SER A 4 14.60 -10.29 -32.01
CA SER A 4 13.64 -9.66 -31.11
C SER A 4 13.97 -8.17 -31.10
N ALA A 5 12.99 -7.33 -31.41
CA ALA A 5 13.22 -5.88 -31.39
C ALA A 5 13.51 -5.49 -29.94
N ALA A 6 14.67 -4.89 -29.71
CA ALA A 6 15.06 -4.44 -28.36
C ALA A 6 14.01 -3.48 -27.80
N ILE A 7 13.57 -3.72 -26.59
CA ILE A 7 12.67 -2.82 -25.86
C ILE A 7 13.52 -1.83 -25.07
N LEU A 8 13.30 -0.55 -25.33
CA LEU A 8 13.90 0.54 -24.57
C LEU A 8 13.04 0.82 -23.33
N ASN A 9 13.68 0.80 -22.17
CA ASN A 9 13.10 1.20 -20.89
C ASN A 9 13.70 2.53 -20.46
N ILE A 10 12.85 3.45 -20.06
CA ILE A 10 13.31 4.73 -19.50
C ILE A 10 12.77 4.95 -18.10
N SER A 11 13.62 5.57 -17.28
CA SER A 11 13.26 6.15 -15.99
C SER A 11 13.61 7.64 -16.01
N CYS A 12 12.63 8.48 -15.69
CA CYS A 12 12.82 9.92 -15.72
C CYS A 12 11.94 10.61 -14.70
N TYR A 13 12.43 11.69 -14.11
CA TYR A 13 11.61 12.57 -13.27
C TYR A 13 12.01 14.02 -13.45
N LYS A 14 11.10 14.92 -13.09
CA LYS A 14 11.40 16.34 -12.94
C LYS A 14 10.48 16.98 -11.91
N PHE A 15 11.09 17.70 -10.97
CA PHE A 15 10.38 18.61 -10.09
C PHE A 15 10.20 19.96 -10.80
N VAL A 16 8.97 20.34 -11.00
CA VAL A 16 8.58 21.61 -11.64
C VAL A 16 7.09 21.84 -11.41
N GLN A 17 6.67 23.07 -11.19
CA GLN A 17 5.25 23.39 -11.00
C GLN A 17 4.44 23.06 -12.25
N LEU A 18 3.48 22.14 -12.11
CA LEU A 18 2.56 21.72 -13.18
C LEU A 18 1.12 22.07 -12.81
N ASP A 19 0.41 22.60 -13.76
CA ASP A 19 -1.01 22.92 -13.72
C ASP A 19 -1.84 22.00 -14.63
N ASN A 20 -3.16 22.16 -14.65
CA ASN A 20 -4.08 21.44 -15.53
C ASN A 20 -3.85 19.92 -15.56
N LEU A 21 -3.62 19.34 -14.38
CA LEU A 21 -3.23 17.93 -14.23
C LEU A 21 -4.22 16.93 -14.86
N PRO A 22 -5.55 17.11 -14.82
CA PRO A 22 -6.51 16.22 -15.48
C PRO A 22 -6.35 16.18 -17.00
N GLU A 23 -6.17 17.33 -17.64
CA GLU A 23 -5.97 17.47 -19.10
C GLU A 23 -4.62 16.90 -19.50
N ARG A 24 -3.56 17.18 -18.74
CA ARG A 24 -2.22 16.58 -18.93
C ARG A 24 -2.27 15.08 -18.85
N ARG A 25 -2.91 14.54 -17.81
CA ARG A 25 -3.09 13.09 -17.66
C ARG A 25 -3.74 12.48 -18.91
N THR A 26 -4.81 13.10 -19.39
CA THR A 26 -5.56 12.62 -20.56
C THR A 26 -4.70 12.64 -21.82
N SER A 27 -3.99 13.74 -22.06
CA SER A 27 -3.12 13.93 -23.22
C SER A 27 -1.93 12.95 -23.20
N ILE A 28 -1.23 12.84 -22.07
CA ILE A 28 -0.09 11.94 -21.89
C ILE A 28 -0.53 10.48 -22.05
N ARG A 29 -1.67 10.08 -21.46
CA ARG A 29 -2.18 8.72 -21.60
C ARG A 29 -2.53 8.40 -23.06
N ARG A 30 -3.22 9.31 -23.75
CA ARG A 30 -3.57 9.15 -25.16
C ARG A 30 -2.31 8.94 -26.00
N ARG A 31 -1.31 9.83 -25.87
CA ARG A 31 -0.07 9.75 -26.64
C ARG A 31 0.72 8.48 -26.36
N ALA A 32 0.82 8.06 -25.11
CA ALA A 32 1.50 6.81 -24.75
C ALA A 32 0.81 5.56 -25.33
N VAL A 33 -0.53 5.55 -25.39
CA VAL A 33 -1.31 4.46 -25.99
C VAL A 33 -1.15 4.45 -27.52
N GLU A 34 -1.19 5.60 -28.19
CA GLU A 34 -0.93 5.74 -29.63
C GLU A 34 0.44 5.16 -30.02
N LEU A 35 1.44 5.34 -29.15
CA LEU A 35 2.81 4.85 -29.33
C LEU A 35 3.04 3.44 -28.77
N ASN A 36 1.98 2.70 -28.43
CA ASN A 36 2.05 1.33 -27.86
C ASN A 36 2.96 1.19 -26.64
N LEU A 37 3.14 2.25 -25.85
CA LEU A 37 3.98 2.26 -24.67
C LEU A 37 3.27 1.62 -23.48
N ARG A 38 4.06 1.01 -22.60
CA ARG A 38 3.60 0.52 -21.29
C ARG A 38 4.48 1.10 -20.18
N GLY A 39 3.91 1.18 -18.96
CA GLY A 39 4.64 1.74 -17.83
C GLY A 39 3.76 2.54 -16.90
N THR A 40 4.39 3.39 -16.10
CA THR A 40 3.71 4.25 -15.13
C THR A 40 4.22 5.68 -15.24
N VAL A 41 3.30 6.64 -15.34
CA VAL A 41 3.56 8.06 -15.21
C VAL A 41 2.81 8.59 -14.00
N LEU A 42 3.53 9.20 -13.08
CA LEU A 42 2.98 9.90 -11.91
C LEU A 42 3.03 11.40 -12.19
N LEU A 43 1.91 12.09 -11.99
CA LEU A 43 1.78 13.53 -12.15
C LEU A 43 1.29 14.14 -10.83
N SER A 44 1.88 15.23 -10.44
CA SER A 44 1.40 16.07 -9.35
C SER A 44 1.66 17.54 -9.66
N ALA A 45 1.20 18.46 -8.79
CA ALA A 45 1.53 19.87 -8.91
C ALA A 45 3.04 20.13 -8.81
N GLU A 46 3.80 19.25 -8.14
CA GLU A 46 5.25 19.37 -7.96
C GLU A 46 6.07 18.78 -9.11
N GLY A 47 5.44 18.11 -10.10
CA GLY A 47 6.19 17.56 -11.23
C GLY A 47 5.68 16.27 -11.85
N ILE A 48 6.61 15.57 -12.50
CA ILE A 48 6.41 14.29 -13.20
C ILE A 48 7.46 13.27 -12.78
N ASN A 49 7.04 12.00 -12.66
CA ASN A 49 7.93 10.84 -12.48
C ASN A 49 7.40 9.70 -13.35
N LEU A 50 8.26 9.10 -14.16
CA LEU A 50 7.84 8.10 -15.13
C LEU A 50 8.82 6.94 -15.29
N PHE A 51 8.26 5.76 -15.54
CA PHE A 51 8.93 4.53 -15.95
C PHE A 51 8.13 4.02 -17.14
N VAL A 52 8.72 4.01 -18.33
CA VAL A 52 8.02 3.69 -19.58
C VAL A 52 8.91 2.83 -20.47
N ALA A 53 8.30 1.86 -21.15
CA ALA A 53 8.99 0.97 -22.07
C ALA A 53 8.22 0.77 -23.37
N GLY A 54 8.97 0.59 -24.47
CA GLY A 54 8.45 0.34 -25.80
C GLY A 54 9.56 0.25 -26.83
N SER A 55 9.21 0.35 -28.12
CA SER A 55 10.25 0.46 -29.15
C SER A 55 11.08 1.73 -28.95
N PRO A 56 12.38 1.74 -29.24
CA PRO A 56 13.20 2.95 -29.11
C PRO A 56 12.59 4.18 -29.80
N ALA A 57 12.07 4.01 -31.00
CA ALA A 57 11.46 5.11 -31.76
C ALA A 57 10.22 5.69 -31.04
N ASP A 58 9.36 4.82 -30.51
CA ASP A 58 8.14 5.23 -29.81
C ASP A 58 8.46 5.92 -28.48
N VAL A 59 9.44 5.39 -27.72
CA VAL A 59 9.88 5.98 -26.45
C VAL A 59 10.47 7.37 -26.68
N HIS A 60 11.36 7.53 -27.68
CA HIS A 60 11.92 8.85 -28.02
C HIS A 60 10.83 9.83 -28.48
N ALA A 61 9.90 9.40 -29.33
CA ALA A 61 8.77 10.22 -29.75
C ALA A 61 7.86 10.64 -28.57
N PHE A 62 7.77 9.82 -27.55
CA PHE A 62 7.04 10.15 -26.31
C PHE A 62 7.80 11.17 -25.47
N VAL A 63 9.10 11.01 -25.32
CA VAL A 63 9.95 11.99 -24.62
C VAL A 63 9.89 13.35 -25.30
N ASP A 64 10.00 13.39 -26.63
CA ASP A 64 9.89 14.63 -27.42
C ASP A 64 8.51 15.27 -27.26
N PHE A 65 7.44 14.46 -27.25
CA PHE A 65 6.10 14.98 -26.93
C PHE A 65 6.04 15.62 -25.53
N LEU A 66 6.65 15.05 -24.50
CA LEU A 66 6.71 15.65 -23.16
C LEU A 66 7.53 16.94 -23.16
N ARG A 67 8.64 16.97 -23.89
CA ARG A 67 9.54 18.14 -24.04
C ARG A 67 8.91 19.31 -24.78
N ASN A 68 7.79 19.15 -25.49
CA ASN A 68 7.04 20.26 -26.06
C ASN A 68 6.47 21.23 -25.02
N ASP A 69 6.32 20.79 -23.75
CA ASP A 69 6.09 21.72 -22.63
C ASP A 69 7.44 22.33 -22.24
N PRO A 70 7.60 23.67 -22.32
CA PRO A 70 8.87 24.34 -21.96
C PRO A 70 9.39 23.98 -20.56
N ARG A 71 8.48 23.67 -19.63
CA ARG A 71 8.82 23.25 -18.26
C ARG A 71 9.47 21.87 -18.21
N LEU A 72 9.28 21.05 -19.23
CA LEU A 72 9.81 19.67 -19.34
C LEU A 72 10.87 19.53 -20.44
N ALA A 73 11.31 20.64 -21.07
CA ALA A 73 12.21 20.63 -22.22
C ALA A 73 13.56 19.95 -21.97
N ASP A 74 14.03 19.98 -20.73
CA ASP A 74 15.31 19.38 -20.29
C ASP A 74 15.16 18.00 -19.63
N LEU A 75 14.00 17.33 -19.82
CA LEU A 75 13.85 15.94 -19.35
C LEU A 75 15.00 15.07 -19.88
N SER A 76 15.71 14.40 -18.97
CA SER A 76 16.84 13.53 -19.29
C SER A 76 16.53 12.10 -18.80
N PRO A 77 16.02 11.23 -19.68
CA PRO A 77 15.77 9.84 -19.35
C PRO A 77 17.07 9.07 -19.11
N LYS A 78 17.01 8.13 -18.13
CA LYS A 78 17.97 7.05 -18.01
C LYS A 78 17.44 5.89 -18.83
N GLU A 79 18.30 5.30 -19.67
CA GLU A 79 17.95 4.28 -20.66
C GLU A 79 18.51 2.92 -20.27
N SER A 80 17.76 1.87 -20.52
CA SER A 80 18.22 0.50 -20.46
C SER A 80 17.43 -0.36 -21.45
N TYR A 81 18.02 -1.47 -21.89
CA TYR A 81 17.44 -2.32 -22.93
C TYR A 81 17.21 -3.74 -22.41
N ASN A 82 16.15 -4.37 -22.90
CA ASN A 82 15.90 -5.80 -22.74
C ASN A 82 15.12 -6.36 -23.96
N ASP A 83 14.91 -7.67 -24.00
CA ASP A 83 14.30 -8.38 -25.12
C ASP A 83 12.78 -8.61 -24.97
N TYR A 84 12.18 -8.15 -23.87
CA TYR A 84 10.74 -8.22 -23.61
C TYR A 84 10.20 -6.94 -22.99
N GLN A 85 8.87 -6.78 -23.02
CA GLN A 85 8.17 -5.64 -22.43
C GLN A 85 7.96 -5.83 -20.92
N PRO A 86 8.67 -5.07 -20.03
CA PRO A 86 8.66 -5.29 -18.59
C PRO A 86 7.48 -4.64 -17.85
N PHE A 87 6.45 -4.21 -18.58
CA PHE A 87 5.23 -3.66 -18.00
C PHE A 87 3.98 -4.28 -18.61
N ASN A 88 2.97 -4.57 -17.81
CA ASN A 88 1.71 -5.16 -18.28
C ASN A 88 0.79 -4.16 -18.97
N ARG A 89 0.80 -2.90 -18.54
CA ARG A 89 -0.14 -1.86 -18.99
C ARG A 89 0.44 -0.46 -18.85
N MET A 90 -0.19 0.52 -19.53
CA MET A 90 0.10 1.94 -19.36
C MET A 90 -0.78 2.56 -18.28
N LEU A 91 -0.16 3.16 -17.26
CA LEU A 91 -0.82 3.86 -16.16
C LEU A 91 -0.37 5.32 -16.11
N VAL A 92 -1.32 6.26 -16.10
CA VAL A 92 -1.05 7.67 -15.80
C VAL A 92 -1.89 8.06 -14.59
N LYS A 93 -1.23 8.37 -13.47
CA LYS A 93 -1.86 8.59 -12.16
C LYS A 93 -1.61 10.00 -11.68
N LEU A 94 -2.68 10.66 -11.19
CA LEU A 94 -2.54 11.89 -10.40
C LEU A 94 -2.24 11.51 -8.95
N LYS A 95 -1.24 12.15 -8.39
CA LYS A 95 -0.77 11.95 -7.03
C LYS A 95 -0.64 13.30 -6.32
N LYS A 96 -0.57 13.30 -4.99
CA LYS A 96 -0.22 14.49 -4.22
C LYS A 96 1.25 14.87 -4.42
N GLU A 97 2.11 13.84 -4.50
CA GLU A 97 3.55 13.95 -4.68
C GLU A 97 4.02 12.95 -5.73
N ILE A 98 5.05 13.29 -6.51
CA ILE A 98 5.69 12.37 -7.48
C ILE A 98 6.61 11.34 -6.81
N ILE A 99 7.04 11.63 -5.58
CA ILE A 99 7.66 10.71 -4.65
C ILE A 99 7.12 11.01 -3.25
N SER A 100 6.54 10.00 -2.59
CA SER A 100 5.85 10.21 -1.32
C SER A 100 6.84 10.48 -0.19
N PHE A 101 6.82 11.71 0.34
CA PHE A 101 7.66 12.15 1.45
C PHE A 101 6.83 12.63 2.65
N GLY A 102 5.73 13.38 2.35
CA GLY A 102 4.77 13.81 3.36
C GLY A 102 5.04 15.19 3.97
N PHE A 103 6.05 15.92 3.50
CA PHE A 103 6.42 17.25 3.98
C PHE A 103 6.27 18.28 2.85
N PRO A 104 5.17 19.07 2.84
CA PRO A 104 4.86 19.98 1.75
C PRO A 104 5.83 21.16 1.64
N ASP A 105 6.55 21.50 2.70
CA ASP A 105 7.50 22.62 2.74
C ASP A 105 8.83 22.28 2.04
N VAL A 106 9.03 21.01 1.63
CA VAL A 106 10.20 20.59 0.85
C VAL A 106 9.88 20.71 -0.63
N ALA A 107 10.44 21.73 -1.28
CA ALA A 107 10.21 22.09 -2.67
C ALA A 107 11.50 21.95 -3.51
N PRO A 108 11.77 20.77 -4.09
CA PRO A 108 13.00 20.53 -4.85
C PRO A 108 13.18 21.42 -6.09
N GLU A 109 12.10 21.92 -6.65
CA GLU A 109 12.13 22.88 -7.79
C GLU A 109 12.71 24.24 -7.40
N VAL A 110 12.69 24.60 -6.10
CA VAL A 110 13.28 25.83 -5.58
C VAL A 110 14.72 25.58 -5.14
N ARG A 111 14.95 24.51 -4.42
CA ARG A 111 16.28 24.15 -3.86
C ARG A 111 16.41 22.66 -3.68
N THR A 112 17.55 22.14 -4.09
CA THR A 112 18.03 20.78 -3.80
C THR A 112 19.51 20.80 -3.40
N SER A 113 20.00 19.73 -2.80
CA SER A 113 21.41 19.61 -2.42
C SER A 113 22.32 19.48 -3.64
N PRO A 114 23.60 19.88 -3.53
CA PRO A 114 24.57 19.75 -4.63
C PRO A 114 24.64 18.34 -5.19
N LYS A 115 24.61 18.22 -6.52
CA LYS A 115 24.75 16.96 -7.24
C LYS A 115 26.22 16.61 -7.38
N LEU A 116 26.58 15.39 -6.97
CA LEU A 116 27.91 14.83 -7.11
C LEU A 116 27.92 13.86 -8.30
N PRO A 117 28.69 14.12 -9.37
CA PRO A 117 28.80 13.20 -10.51
C PRO A 117 29.32 11.82 -10.10
N ALA A 118 28.90 10.76 -10.79
CA ALA A 118 29.29 9.38 -10.49
C ALA A 118 30.82 9.18 -10.50
N LYS A 119 31.51 9.73 -11.52
CA LYS A 119 32.99 9.66 -11.62
C LYS A 119 33.69 10.38 -10.48
N GLU A 120 33.10 11.47 -9.99
CA GLU A 120 33.65 12.22 -8.86
C GLU A 120 33.49 11.48 -7.55
N LEU A 121 32.28 10.87 -7.32
CA LEU A 121 32.06 10.00 -6.17
C LEU A 121 33.06 8.83 -6.17
N LYS A 122 33.20 8.14 -7.33
CA LYS A 122 34.20 7.07 -7.45
C LYS A 122 35.59 7.53 -7.06
N ARG A 123 36.04 8.68 -7.58
CA ARG A 123 37.32 9.26 -7.25
C ARG A 123 37.48 9.51 -5.74
N TRP A 124 36.46 10.08 -5.09
CA TRP A 124 36.51 10.33 -3.64
C TRP A 124 36.64 9.04 -2.83
N LEU A 125 35.95 7.97 -3.27
CA LEU A 125 36.02 6.65 -2.63
C LEU A 125 37.36 5.98 -2.87
N ASP A 126 37.93 6.05 -4.08
CA ASP A 126 39.24 5.52 -4.43
C ASP A 126 40.37 6.21 -3.62
N GLU A 127 40.26 7.52 -3.41
CA GLU A 127 41.17 8.33 -2.60
C GLU A 127 41.01 8.10 -1.09
N GLY A 128 39.97 7.37 -0.66
CA GLY A 128 39.68 7.14 0.76
C GLY A 128 39.30 8.42 1.51
N ARG A 129 38.67 9.36 0.85
CA ARG A 129 38.20 10.60 1.50
C ARG A 129 37.24 10.30 2.64
N PRO A 130 37.33 11.04 3.77
CA PRO A 130 36.36 10.90 4.86
C PRO A 130 35.02 11.43 4.39
N LEU A 131 34.04 10.50 4.20
CA LEU A 131 32.67 10.79 3.86
C LEU A 131 31.78 9.62 4.28
N HIS A 132 30.49 9.89 4.42
CA HIS A 132 29.48 8.89 4.67
C HIS A 132 28.58 8.74 3.44
N LEU A 133 28.35 7.50 3.03
CA LEU A 133 27.34 7.16 2.04
C LEU A 133 26.03 6.89 2.78
N LEU A 134 24.93 7.51 2.35
CA LEU A 134 23.61 7.34 2.96
C LEU A 134 22.63 6.77 1.94
N ASP A 135 22.18 5.54 2.16
CA ASP A 135 21.14 4.91 1.33
C ASP A 135 19.75 5.41 1.75
N THR A 136 19.06 6.09 0.86
CA THR A 136 17.72 6.63 1.12
C THR A 136 16.60 5.71 0.63
N ARG A 137 16.94 4.46 0.27
CA ARG A 137 15.99 3.46 -0.22
C ARG A 137 15.33 2.71 0.93
N ASN A 138 14.25 2.02 0.59
CA ASN A 138 13.57 1.13 1.52
C ASN A 138 14.37 -0.16 1.71
N ASP A 139 14.19 -0.82 2.85
CA ASP A 139 14.94 -2.02 3.24
C ASP A 139 14.93 -3.14 2.23
N TYR A 140 13.79 -3.39 1.59
CA TYR A 140 13.70 -4.45 0.58
C TYR A 140 14.56 -4.17 -0.67
N GLU A 141 14.88 -2.89 -0.97
CA GLU A 141 15.79 -2.50 -2.05
C GLU A 141 17.24 -2.65 -1.60
N VAL A 142 17.53 -2.23 -0.36
CA VAL A 142 18.86 -2.29 0.24
C VAL A 142 19.32 -3.73 0.46
N ALA A 143 18.38 -4.63 0.77
CA ALA A 143 18.65 -6.04 1.06
C ALA A 143 19.33 -6.80 -0.09
N ILE A 144 19.17 -6.36 -1.34
CA ILE A 144 19.78 -7.01 -2.50
C ILE A 144 21.06 -6.34 -2.98
N GLY A 145 21.37 -5.15 -2.46
CA GLY A 145 22.63 -4.50 -2.78
C GLY A 145 22.66 -3.02 -2.41
N THR A 146 23.85 -2.56 -2.04
CA THR A 146 24.11 -1.17 -1.67
C THR A 146 25.60 -0.84 -1.80
N PHE A 147 25.99 0.40 -1.67
CA PHE A 147 27.42 0.77 -1.59
C PHE A 147 28.05 0.23 -0.31
N ARG A 148 29.33 -0.16 -0.40
CA ARG A 148 30.11 -0.59 0.77
C ARG A 148 30.09 0.47 1.86
N ASN A 149 29.90 0.04 3.11
CA ASN A 149 29.85 0.89 4.28
C ASN A 149 28.78 1.99 4.24
N ALA A 150 27.76 1.86 3.39
CA ALA A 150 26.65 2.80 3.40
C ALA A 150 25.85 2.70 4.70
N ILE A 151 25.46 3.86 5.22
CA ILE A 151 24.49 3.96 6.32
C ILE A 151 23.13 3.53 5.78
N ARG A 152 22.52 2.53 6.42
CA ARG A 152 21.17 2.04 6.15
C ARG A 152 20.23 2.62 7.18
N LEU A 153 19.02 2.96 6.76
CA LEU A 153 18.05 3.65 7.63
C LEU A 153 16.99 2.72 8.21
N ASP A 154 16.95 1.46 7.79
CA ASP A 154 15.96 0.45 8.24
C ASP A 154 14.52 0.98 8.12
N ILE A 155 14.16 1.50 6.94
CA ILE A 155 12.84 2.07 6.64
C ILE A 155 12.06 1.23 5.63
N ASP A 156 10.79 0.98 5.90
CA ASP A 156 9.89 0.30 4.97
C ASP A 156 9.38 1.26 3.89
N HIS A 157 9.24 2.54 4.24
CA HIS A 157 8.73 3.58 3.35
C HIS A 157 9.53 4.87 3.47
N PHE A 158 9.78 5.52 2.35
CA PHE A 158 10.53 6.80 2.30
C PHE A 158 9.91 7.91 3.16
N ARG A 159 8.65 7.82 3.57
CA ARG A 159 8.02 8.74 4.53
C ARG A 159 8.61 8.66 5.94
N GLU A 160 9.27 7.56 6.27
CA GLU A 160 9.92 7.33 7.56
C GLU A 160 11.32 7.96 7.62
N PHE A 161 11.85 8.40 6.47
CA PHE A 161 13.16 9.02 6.35
C PHE A 161 13.40 10.16 7.36
N PRO A 162 12.48 11.10 7.57
CA PRO A 162 12.69 12.19 8.53
C PRO A 162 12.93 11.72 9.96
N GLU A 163 12.20 10.70 10.40
CA GLU A 163 12.34 10.11 11.74
C GLU A 163 13.66 9.32 11.84
N ALA A 164 13.99 8.52 10.83
CA ALA A 164 15.24 7.78 10.78
C ALA A 164 16.47 8.69 10.79
N ILE A 165 16.45 9.82 10.06
CA ILE A 165 17.53 10.82 10.08
C ILE A 165 17.67 11.50 11.45
N ALA A 166 16.57 11.76 12.14
CA ALA A 166 16.60 12.35 13.48
C ALA A 166 17.30 11.44 14.51
N ALA A 167 17.24 10.12 14.29
CA ALA A 167 17.89 9.12 15.16
C ALA A 167 19.39 8.93 14.89
N LEU A 168 19.94 9.49 13.80
CA LEU A 168 21.37 9.38 13.51
C LEU A 168 22.23 10.14 14.54
N PRO A 169 23.49 9.69 14.78
CA PRO A 169 24.44 10.38 15.66
C PRO A 169 24.62 11.85 15.27
N GLN A 170 24.68 12.72 16.27
CA GLN A 170 24.79 14.18 16.02
C GLN A 170 26.10 14.57 15.35
N GLU A 171 27.15 13.80 15.57
CA GLU A 171 28.48 13.98 14.99
C GLU A 171 28.44 13.97 13.47
N LEU A 172 27.56 13.16 12.88
CA LEU A 172 27.38 13.08 11.43
C LEU A 172 26.87 14.38 10.79
N ARG A 173 26.33 15.32 11.57
CA ARG A 173 25.85 16.58 11.04
C ARG A 173 26.94 17.50 10.50
N ASP A 174 28.15 17.33 11.00
CA ASP A 174 29.31 18.13 10.58
C ASP A 174 30.13 17.43 9.48
N GLU A 175 29.89 16.14 9.24
CA GLU A 175 30.62 15.30 8.29
C GLU A 175 30.01 15.37 6.87
N PRO A 176 30.84 15.16 5.81
CA PRO A 176 30.33 15.05 4.45
C PRO A 176 29.46 13.80 4.27
N ILE A 177 28.21 13.99 3.81
CA ILE A 177 27.29 12.91 3.50
C ILE A 177 26.92 12.95 2.02
N VAL A 178 27.06 11.83 1.34
CA VAL A 178 26.59 11.63 -0.04
C VAL A 178 25.40 10.68 -0.02
N MET A 179 24.22 11.22 -0.28
CA MET A 179 23.00 10.43 -0.38
C MET A 179 22.86 9.81 -1.77
N PHE A 180 22.22 8.65 -1.81
CA PHE A 180 21.87 8.01 -3.07
C PHE A 180 20.54 7.24 -2.96
N CYS A 181 19.90 7.03 -4.10
CA CYS A 181 18.83 6.05 -4.28
C CYS A 181 18.94 5.45 -5.69
N THR A 182 17.99 4.62 -6.11
CA THR A 182 18.01 3.98 -7.44
C THR A 182 18.20 4.97 -8.58
N GLY A 183 17.40 6.04 -8.64
CA GLY A 183 17.38 7.00 -9.76
C GLY A 183 17.62 8.46 -9.38
N GLY A 184 17.83 8.79 -8.10
CA GLY A 184 18.10 10.15 -7.61
C GLY A 184 16.89 10.90 -7.06
N ILE A 185 15.65 10.51 -7.39
CA ILE A 185 14.44 11.28 -7.05
C ILE A 185 14.20 11.48 -5.55
N ARG A 186 14.51 10.48 -4.70
CA ARG A 186 14.34 10.60 -3.24
C ARG A 186 15.32 11.61 -2.66
N CYS A 187 16.53 11.62 -3.17
CA CYS A 187 17.58 12.53 -2.71
C CYS A 187 17.23 14.01 -2.93
N GLU A 188 16.45 14.32 -3.98
CA GLU A 188 16.00 15.70 -4.22
C GLU A 188 15.16 16.26 -3.04
N LYS A 189 14.38 15.40 -2.35
CA LYS A 189 13.63 15.79 -1.15
C LYS A 189 14.42 15.57 0.14
N ALA A 190 15.19 14.49 0.22
CA ALA A 190 15.99 14.14 1.39
C ALA A 190 17.02 15.22 1.72
N GLY A 191 17.71 15.76 0.70
CA GLY A 191 18.75 16.75 0.87
C GLY A 191 18.30 18.02 1.58
N PRO A 192 17.33 18.78 1.04
CA PRO A 192 16.80 19.97 1.70
C PRO A 192 16.29 19.71 3.12
N TRP A 193 15.69 18.52 3.35
CA TRP A 193 15.27 18.11 4.70
C TRP A 193 16.46 17.94 5.65
N MET A 194 17.50 17.24 5.22
CA MET A 194 18.72 17.06 6.04
C MET A 194 19.40 18.39 6.35
N GLU A 195 19.48 19.31 5.38
CA GLU A 195 20.02 20.63 5.59
C GLU A 195 19.19 21.42 6.65
N GLN A 196 17.86 21.33 6.61
CA GLN A 196 16.99 21.90 7.64
C GLN A 196 17.17 21.21 9.02
N ALA A 197 17.49 19.91 9.03
CA ALA A 197 17.81 19.16 10.24
C ALA A 197 19.21 19.43 10.79
N GLY A 198 19.99 20.33 10.15
CA GLY A 198 21.28 20.81 10.63
C GLY A 198 22.51 20.06 10.07
N PHE A 199 22.35 19.22 9.05
CA PHE A 199 23.48 18.62 8.33
C PHE A 199 24.13 19.67 7.43
N LYS A 200 25.47 19.85 7.51
CA LYS A 200 26.16 20.96 6.89
C LYS A 200 26.71 20.69 5.49
N GLN A 201 27.05 19.43 5.23
CA GLN A 201 27.73 19.00 4.00
C GLN A 201 26.99 17.85 3.35
N VAL A 202 25.85 18.17 2.69
CA VAL A 202 24.96 17.17 2.09
C VAL A 202 25.09 17.22 0.57
N TYR A 203 25.42 16.10 -0.03
CA TYR A 203 25.50 15.89 -1.47
C TYR A 203 24.53 14.80 -1.89
N GLN A 204 24.12 14.81 -3.15
CA GLN A 204 23.35 13.72 -3.73
C GLN A 204 24.07 13.15 -4.96
N LEU A 205 24.12 11.81 -5.09
CA LEU A 205 24.64 11.14 -6.27
C LEU A 205 23.80 11.49 -7.49
N ASP A 206 24.38 12.19 -8.45
CA ASP A 206 23.66 12.60 -9.66
C ASP A 206 23.17 11.38 -10.44
N GLY A 207 21.85 11.34 -10.65
CA GLY A 207 21.18 10.24 -11.34
C GLY A 207 21.10 8.91 -10.57
N GLY A 208 21.63 8.86 -9.33
CA GLY A 208 21.56 7.69 -8.44
C GLY A 208 22.38 6.49 -8.91
N ILE A 209 22.08 5.31 -8.35
CA ILE A 209 22.82 4.06 -8.60
C ILE A 209 22.83 3.71 -10.10
N LEU A 210 21.71 3.84 -10.80
CA LEU A 210 21.62 3.46 -12.21
C LEU A 210 22.60 4.27 -13.08
N LYS A 211 22.72 5.58 -12.84
CA LYS A 211 23.68 6.41 -13.56
C LYS A 211 25.13 6.12 -13.13
N TYR A 212 25.35 5.78 -11.86
CA TYR A 212 26.64 5.33 -11.39
C TYR A 212 27.07 4.06 -12.13
N PHE A 213 26.19 3.08 -12.28
CA PHE A 213 26.48 1.86 -13.04
C PHE A 213 26.79 2.15 -14.51
N GLU A 214 26.00 3.02 -15.14
CA GLU A 214 26.23 3.42 -16.53
C GLU A 214 27.61 4.08 -16.76
N GLU A 215 28.05 4.96 -15.86
CA GLU A 215 29.24 5.78 -16.06
C GLU A 215 30.53 5.14 -15.53
N VAL A 216 30.45 4.35 -14.45
CA VAL A 216 31.63 3.83 -13.73
C VAL A 216 31.54 2.35 -13.38
N GLY A 217 30.44 1.69 -13.64
CA GLY A 217 30.23 0.27 -13.33
C GLY A 217 29.97 0.02 -11.84
N GLY A 218 30.32 -1.17 -11.35
CA GLY A 218 29.96 -1.67 -10.01
C GLY A 218 31.00 -1.43 -8.91
N GLU A 219 32.06 -0.64 -9.15
CA GLU A 219 33.05 -0.41 -8.13
C GLU A 219 32.46 0.25 -6.89
N HIS A 220 32.88 -0.18 -5.69
CA HIS A 220 32.36 0.24 -4.39
C HIS A 220 30.89 -0.14 -4.11
N TYR A 221 30.21 -0.81 -5.02
CA TYR A 221 28.85 -1.29 -4.83
C TYR A 221 28.84 -2.82 -4.68
N GLU A 222 27.97 -3.35 -3.85
CA GLU A 222 27.81 -4.79 -3.60
C GLU A 222 26.37 -5.22 -3.89
N GLY A 223 26.23 -6.31 -4.66
CA GLY A 223 24.93 -6.89 -5.00
C GLY A 223 24.28 -6.25 -6.22
N GLU A 224 22.95 -6.23 -6.21
CA GLU A 224 22.08 -5.84 -7.32
C GLU A 224 21.34 -4.53 -6.99
N CYS A 225 20.90 -3.81 -8.02
CA CYS A 225 20.08 -2.62 -7.85
C CYS A 225 18.60 -2.92 -8.15
N PHE A 226 17.72 -2.71 -7.18
CA PHE A 226 16.28 -2.83 -7.37
C PHE A 226 15.75 -1.80 -8.38
N VAL A 227 14.90 -2.26 -9.31
CA VAL A 227 14.21 -1.44 -10.30
C VAL A 227 12.69 -1.67 -10.23
N PHE A 228 11.91 -0.63 -10.59
CA PHE A 228 10.46 -0.62 -10.41
C PHE A 228 9.68 -1.16 -11.63
N ASP A 229 10.18 -2.23 -12.24
CA ASP A 229 9.54 -2.96 -13.34
C ASP A 229 9.67 -4.48 -13.15
N GLN A 230 9.22 -5.28 -14.11
CA GLN A 230 9.22 -6.75 -13.99
C GLN A 230 10.60 -7.39 -13.95
N ARG A 231 11.67 -6.66 -14.25
CA ARG A 231 13.04 -7.14 -14.07
C ARG A 231 13.42 -7.27 -12.60
N VAL A 232 12.73 -6.55 -11.71
CA VAL A 232 12.92 -6.48 -10.26
C VAL A 232 14.30 -5.97 -9.86
N ALA A 233 15.39 -6.49 -10.45
CA ALA A 233 16.75 -6.07 -10.16
C ALA A 233 17.66 -6.14 -11.39
N VAL A 234 18.68 -5.27 -11.40
CA VAL A 234 19.73 -5.24 -12.41
C VAL A 234 21.10 -5.28 -11.75
N ASP A 235 22.06 -5.88 -12.46
CA ASP A 235 23.47 -5.88 -12.08
C ASP A 235 24.18 -4.56 -12.45
N PRO A 236 25.46 -4.37 -12.12
CA PRO A 236 26.22 -3.19 -12.52
C PRO A 236 26.41 -2.98 -14.03
N GLN A 237 26.13 -3.99 -14.85
CA GLN A 237 26.09 -3.88 -16.31
C GLN A 237 24.69 -3.50 -16.81
N LEU A 238 23.75 -3.19 -15.89
CA LEU A 238 22.34 -2.88 -16.17
C LEU A 238 21.57 -4.04 -16.81
N LEU A 239 22.05 -5.26 -16.64
CA LEU A 239 21.39 -6.48 -17.10
C LEU A 239 20.51 -7.06 -16.00
N GLU A 240 19.38 -7.66 -16.41
CA GLU A 240 18.48 -8.34 -15.50
C GLU A 240 19.13 -9.54 -14.80
N THR A 241 19.00 -9.62 -13.48
CA THR A 241 19.68 -10.65 -12.67
C THR A 241 18.85 -11.93 -12.51
N GLY A 242 17.55 -11.88 -12.75
CA GLY A 242 16.60 -12.96 -12.49
C GLY A 242 16.14 -13.05 -11.04
N THR A 243 16.50 -12.06 -10.20
CA THR A 243 15.83 -11.80 -8.93
C THR A 243 14.36 -11.52 -9.17
N THR A 244 13.47 -12.01 -8.30
CA THR A 244 12.01 -11.86 -8.45
C THR A 244 11.38 -11.27 -7.19
N GLN A 245 10.08 -11.02 -7.25
CA GLN A 245 9.32 -10.53 -6.10
C GLN A 245 8.23 -11.54 -5.73
N CYS A 246 8.10 -11.85 -4.44
CA CYS A 246 7.08 -12.74 -3.94
C CYS A 246 5.68 -12.13 -4.12
N TYR A 247 4.76 -12.86 -4.76
CA TYR A 247 3.38 -12.39 -4.94
C TYR A 247 2.60 -12.23 -3.63
N ILE A 248 3.00 -12.94 -2.58
CA ILE A 248 2.27 -12.96 -1.30
C ILE A 248 2.70 -11.83 -0.39
N CYS A 249 4.00 -11.70 -0.10
CA CYS A 249 4.51 -10.73 0.88
C CYS A 249 5.28 -9.57 0.23
N GLN A 250 5.46 -9.59 -1.10
CA GLN A 250 6.21 -8.57 -1.86
C GLN A 250 7.72 -8.48 -1.53
N ALA A 251 8.24 -9.40 -0.73
CA ALA A 251 9.68 -9.48 -0.49
C ALA A 251 10.43 -9.81 -1.78
N VAL A 252 11.61 -9.23 -1.94
CA VAL A 252 12.54 -9.57 -3.02
C VAL A 252 13.15 -10.94 -2.75
N VAL A 253 13.26 -11.76 -3.79
CA VAL A 253 13.74 -13.15 -3.72
C VAL A 253 14.86 -13.34 -4.73
N THR A 254 16.10 -13.47 -4.24
CA THR A 254 17.28 -13.65 -5.10
C THR A 254 17.27 -15.03 -5.78
N ARG A 255 18.15 -15.22 -6.77
CA ARG A 255 18.28 -16.53 -7.44
C ARG A 255 18.64 -17.65 -6.48
N GLU A 256 19.49 -17.39 -5.50
CA GLU A 256 19.87 -18.36 -4.46
C GLU A 256 18.66 -18.72 -3.59
N GLN A 257 17.88 -17.71 -3.17
CA GLN A 257 16.68 -17.92 -2.38
C GLN A 257 15.58 -18.68 -3.14
N GLN A 258 15.55 -18.55 -4.48
CA GLN A 258 14.61 -19.31 -5.32
C GLN A 258 14.94 -20.83 -5.37
N GLN A 259 16.12 -21.24 -4.92
CA GLN A 259 16.51 -22.66 -4.83
C GLN A 259 16.12 -23.28 -3.48
N LEU A 260 15.68 -22.48 -2.52
CA LEU A 260 15.30 -22.96 -1.19
C LEU A 260 13.92 -23.64 -1.23
N PRO A 261 13.71 -24.69 -0.39
CA PRO A 261 12.42 -25.40 -0.33
C PRO A 261 11.22 -24.49 0.05
N GLU A 262 11.48 -23.41 0.74
CA GLU A 262 10.50 -22.41 1.17
C GLU A 262 9.99 -21.55 0.01
N TYR A 263 10.71 -21.55 -1.12
CA TYR A 263 10.27 -20.82 -2.31
C TYR A 263 9.36 -21.68 -3.18
N VAL A 264 8.09 -21.33 -3.18
CA VAL A 264 7.09 -21.94 -4.06
C VAL A 264 6.43 -20.80 -4.85
N PRO A 265 6.69 -20.68 -6.17
CA PRO A 265 6.16 -19.60 -6.99
C PRO A 265 4.65 -19.42 -6.80
N GLY A 266 4.22 -18.17 -6.52
CA GLY A 266 2.83 -17.83 -6.28
C GLY A 266 2.24 -18.24 -4.92
N LYS A 267 3.01 -18.92 -4.05
CA LYS A 267 2.54 -19.41 -2.75
C LYS A 267 3.36 -18.92 -1.57
N SER A 268 4.69 -18.95 -1.65
CA SER A 268 5.57 -18.56 -0.54
C SER A 268 6.98 -18.23 -1.01
N CYS A 269 7.72 -17.53 -0.17
CA CYS A 269 9.16 -17.33 -0.27
C CYS A 269 9.79 -17.52 1.12
N PRO A 270 11.13 -17.57 1.26
CA PRO A 270 11.78 -17.73 2.57
C PRO A 270 11.31 -16.74 3.64
N ALA A 271 10.93 -15.51 3.24
CA ALA A 271 10.44 -14.50 4.18
C ALA A 271 9.02 -14.76 4.71
N CYS A 272 8.14 -15.36 3.90
CA CYS A 272 6.74 -15.58 4.27
C CYS A 272 6.33 -17.05 4.39
N TYR A 273 7.26 -17.97 4.17
CA TYR A 273 6.99 -19.39 4.33
C TYR A 273 6.57 -19.71 5.77
N ARG A 274 5.57 -20.55 5.89
CA ARG A 274 5.14 -21.14 7.16
C ARG A 274 5.08 -22.65 7.00
N SER A 275 5.76 -23.36 7.87
CA SER A 275 5.67 -24.82 7.91
C SER A 275 4.23 -25.28 8.21
N PRO A 276 3.84 -26.51 7.86
CA PRO A 276 2.52 -27.04 8.21
C PRO A 276 2.21 -26.96 9.72
N ALA A 277 3.22 -27.17 10.57
CA ALA A 277 3.09 -27.07 12.02
C ALA A 277 2.83 -25.62 12.46
N GLN A 278 3.54 -24.63 11.88
CA GLN A 278 3.29 -23.21 12.16
C GLN A 278 1.91 -22.79 11.69
N LEU A 279 1.48 -23.21 10.49
CA LEU A 279 0.13 -22.90 9.99
C LEU A 279 -0.97 -23.49 10.87
N ALA A 280 -0.77 -24.70 11.42
CA ALA A 280 -1.70 -25.31 12.37
C ALA A 280 -1.74 -24.51 13.68
N ALA A 281 -0.59 -24.13 14.24
CA ALA A 281 -0.52 -23.30 15.43
C ALA A 281 -1.16 -21.93 15.24
N ASP A 282 -0.90 -21.26 14.09
CA ASP A 282 -1.48 -19.96 13.77
C ASP A 282 -3.02 -20.05 13.66
N ARG A 283 -3.56 -21.12 13.06
CA ARG A 283 -5.01 -21.38 13.00
C ARG A 283 -5.63 -21.52 14.39
N LEU A 284 -5.01 -22.35 15.25
CA LEU A 284 -5.46 -22.53 16.61
C LEU A 284 -5.46 -21.23 17.40
N THR A 285 -4.38 -20.45 17.30
CA THR A 285 -4.28 -19.14 17.95
C THR A 285 -5.34 -18.17 17.43
N HIS A 286 -5.51 -18.08 16.10
CA HIS A 286 -6.52 -17.22 15.50
C HIS A 286 -7.94 -17.61 15.95
N ARG A 287 -8.25 -18.90 15.97
CA ARG A 287 -9.53 -19.42 16.41
C ARG A 287 -9.76 -19.17 17.90
N SER A 288 -8.76 -19.40 18.74
CA SER A 288 -8.79 -19.07 20.15
C SER A 288 -9.10 -17.59 20.39
N ASN A 289 -8.41 -16.71 19.67
CA ASN A 289 -8.65 -15.26 19.76
C ASN A 289 -10.07 -14.86 19.31
N GLN A 290 -10.62 -15.51 18.27
CA GLN A 290 -12.01 -15.28 17.86
C GLN A 290 -13.01 -15.71 18.92
N ILE A 291 -12.82 -16.88 19.53
CA ILE A 291 -13.67 -17.39 20.60
C ILE A 291 -13.55 -16.48 21.83
N HIS A 292 -12.33 -16.09 22.21
CA HIS A 292 -12.08 -15.19 23.30
C HIS A 292 -12.74 -13.82 23.10
N ALA A 293 -12.63 -13.23 21.92
CA ALA A 293 -13.28 -11.97 21.56
C ALA A 293 -14.81 -12.06 21.56
N ALA A 294 -15.38 -13.24 21.20
CA ALA A 294 -16.81 -13.47 21.26
C ALA A 294 -17.31 -13.71 22.70
N ALA A 295 -16.50 -14.35 23.54
CA ALA A 295 -16.84 -14.70 24.92
C ALA A 295 -16.59 -13.56 25.92
N ASN A 296 -15.66 -12.64 25.62
CA ASN A 296 -15.36 -11.47 26.43
C ASN A 296 -15.81 -10.20 25.72
N PRO A 297 -17.01 -9.71 25.96
CA PRO A 297 -17.35 -8.36 25.56
C PRO A 297 -16.36 -7.38 26.20
N LEU A 298 -15.95 -6.36 25.45
CA LEU A 298 -15.02 -5.35 25.92
C LEU A 298 -15.47 -4.80 27.28
N PRO A 299 -14.56 -4.62 28.25
CA PRO A 299 -14.88 -4.01 29.54
C PRO A 299 -15.57 -2.67 29.32
N GLY A 300 -16.75 -2.48 29.86
CA GLY A 300 -17.55 -1.28 29.65
C GLY A 300 -18.36 -1.30 28.35
N SER A 301 -18.63 -2.46 27.74
CA SER A 301 -19.63 -2.55 26.66
C SER A 301 -20.94 -1.92 27.15
N GLN A 302 -21.31 -0.83 26.49
CA GLN A 302 -22.56 -0.14 26.82
C GLN A 302 -23.74 -1.07 26.46
N PRO A 303 -24.84 -0.99 27.23
CA PRO A 303 -26.04 -1.73 26.90
C PRO A 303 -26.39 -1.57 25.41
N ALA A 304 -26.43 -2.66 24.69
CA ALA A 304 -26.73 -2.65 23.26
C ALA A 304 -28.21 -2.81 23.03
N LEU A 305 -28.72 -2.16 21.97
CA LEU A 305 -30.04 -2.41 21.45
C LEU A 305 -30.03 -3.74 20.70
N ASN A 306 -30.53 -4.80 21.31
CA ASN A 306 -30.71 -6.09 20.64
C ASN A 306 -31.93 -6.05 19.73
N ARG A 307 -31.83 -6.60 18.51
CA ARG A 307 -32.93 -6.69 17.53
C ARG A 307 -33.21 -8.15 17.24
N ARG A 308 -34.36 -8.64 17.69
CA ARG A 308 -34.82 -10.00 17.40
C ARG A 308 -35.79 -10.00 16.22
N PRO A 309 -35.47 -10.66 15.10
CA PRO A 309 -36.31 -10.65 13.92
C PRO A 309 -37.60 -11.48 14.14
N LEU A 310 -38.74 -10.91 13.80
CA LEU A 310 -40.05 -11.54 13.79
C LEU A 310 -40.52 -11.64 12.33
N ASN A 311 -40.52 -12.84 11.77
CA ASN A 311 -40.99 -13.08 10.41
C ASN A 311 -42.43 -13.62 10.43
N VAL A 312 -43.32 -13.05 9.63
CA VAL A 312 -44.70 -13.48 9.54
C VAL A 312 -44.81 -14.72 8.65
N PRO A 313 -45.10 -15.92 9.21
CA PRO A 313 -45.30 -17.13 8.43
C PRO A 313 -46.69 -17.11 7.73
N ALA A 314 -46.86 -17.90 6.67
CA ALA A 314 -48.10 -18.00 5.92
C ALA A 314 -49.34 -18.25 6.80
N ARG A 315 -49.23 -19.10 7.84
CA ARG A 315 -50.31 -19.42 8.78
C ARG A 315 -50.83 -18.23 9.60
N CYS A 316 -50.02 -17.17 9.72
CA CYS A 316 -50.39 -15.97 10.47
C CYS A 316 -50.82 -14.80 9.57
N ALA A 317 -50.85 -14.99 8.25
CA ALA A 317 -51.32 -13.97 7.31
C ALA A 317 -52.77 -13.58 7.59
N GLY A 318 -53.04 -12.28 7.67
CA GLY A 318 -54.38 -11.73 7.98
C GLY A 318 -54.70 -11.61 9.47
N MET A 319 -53.88 -12.17 10.38
CA MET A 319 -54.02 -11.91 11.83
C MET A 319 -53.69 -10.45 12.15
N THR A 320 -54.19 -9.97 13.30
CA THR A 320 -53.70 -8.68 13.81
C THR A 320 -52.24 -8.80 14.23
N LEU A 321 -51.49 -7.69 14.26
CA LEU A 321 -50.10 -7.67 14.74
C LEU A 321 -49.96 -8.28 16.14
N LEU A 322 -50.90 -7.95 17.04
CA LEU A 322 -50.92 -8.48 18.40
C LEU A 322 -51.20 -9.98 18.41
N ASP A 323 -52.16 -10.48 17.65
CA ASP A 323 -52.48 -11.92 17.60
C ASP A 323 -51.33 -12.71 16.95
N PHE A 324 -50.63 -12.13 15.98
CA PHE A 324 -49.45 -12.73 15.38
C PHE A 324 -48.32 -12.93 16.40
N VAL A 325 -47.93 -11.89 17.16
CA VAL A 325 -46.83 -12.02 18.15
C VAL A 325 -47.24 -12.98 19.28
N CYS A 326 -48.47 -12.97 19.74
CA CYS A 326 -48.95 -13.93 20.70
C CYS A 326 -48.97 -15.38 20.18
N ASN A 327 -49.27 -15.58 18.89
CA ASN A 327 -49.26 -16.90 18.28
C ASN A 327 -47.86 -17.48 18.14
N VAL A 328 -46.89 -16.65 17.76
CA VAL A 328 -45.48 -17.08 17.54
C VAL A 328 -44.76 -17.25 18.85
N HIS A 329 -45.09 -16.48 19.87
CA HIS A 329 -44.46 -16.54 21.20
C HIS A 329 -45.51 -16.75 22.31
N PRO A 330 -46.08 -17.94 22.42
CA PRO A 330 -47.20 -18.21 23.35
C PRO A 330 -46.82 -18.19 24.82
N HIS A 331 -45.49 -18.13 25.12
CA HIS A 331 -44.96 -18.03 26.49
C HIS A 331 -44.92 -16.61 27.03
N VAL A 332 -45.16 -15.59 26.18
CA VAL A 332 -45.20 -14.19 26.57
C VAL A 332 -46.64 -13.75 26.71
N ASP A 333 -46.96 -13.08 27.82
CA ASP A 333 -48.33 -12.63 28.10
C ASP A 333 -48.80 -11.61 27.05
N ARG A 334 -50.13 -11.66 26.75
CA ARG A 334 -50.77 -10.76 25.77
C ARG A 334 -50.60 -9.30 26.16
N HIS A 335 -50.74 -8.99 27.44
CA HIS A 335 -50.59 -7.62 27.93
C HIS A 335 -49.16 -7.12 27.81
N GLU A 336 -48.16 -7.99 27.96
CA GLU A 336 -46.74 -7.65 27.73
C GLU A 336 -46.49 -7.29 26.27
N TRP A 337 -47.13 -8.01 25.31
CA TRP A 337 -47.04 -7.67 23.89
C TRP A 337 -47.75 -6.35 23.56
N GLU A 338 -48.88 -6.07 24.16
CA GLU A 338 -49.59 -4.79 24.01
C GLU A 338 -48.69 -3.63 24.46
N GLN A 339 -48.04 -3.79 25.61
CA GLN A 339 -47.09 -2.78 26.12
C GLN A 339 -45.90 -2.61 25.21
N LYS A 340 -45.26 -3.70 24.76
CA LYS A 340 -44.09 -3.62 23.83
C LYS A 340 -44.45 -2.92 22.52
N ILE A 341 -45.65 -3.12 21.99
CA ILE A 341 -46.14 -2.43 20.78
C ILE A 341 -46.37 -0.94 21.08
N ALA A 342 -46.99 -0.61 22.22
CA ALA A 342 -47.25 0.76 22.65
C ALA A 342 -45.95 1.54 22.88
N ASP A 343 -44.92 0.88 23.43
CA ASP A 343 -43.57 1.46 23.69
C ASP A 343 -42.70 1.51 22.44
N SER A 344 -43.24 1.21 21.25
CA SER A 344 -42.49 1.18 19.97
C SER A 344 -41.31 0.19 19.97
N LEU A 345 -41.37 -0.88 20.76
CA LEU A 345 -40.40 -1.95 20.81
C LEU A 345 -40.61 -3.01 19.71
N ILE A 346 -41.70 -2.93 18.95
CA ILE A 346 -41.94 -3.71 17.75
C ILE A 346 -41.97 -2.75 16.56
N VAL A 347 -41.01 -2.92 15.66
CA VAL A 347 -40.78 -2.00 14.53
C VAL A 347 -40.74 -2.78 13.21
N PRO A 348 -41.09 -2.18 12.08
CA PRO A 348 -40.83 -2.80 10.77
C PRO A 348 -39.36 -3.05 10.58
N ALA A 349 -38.97 -4.25 10.10
CA ALA A 349 -37.59 -4.55 9.86
C ALA A 349 -37.01 -3.66 8.73
N GLU A 350 -35.89 -3.01 8.98
CA GLU A 350 -35.19 -2.21 7.98
C GLU A 350 -34.66 -3.12 6.88
N ILE A 351 -35.02 -2.85 5.62
CA ILE A 351 -34.35 -3.47 4.46
C ILE A 351 -32.95 -2.89 4.36
N ARG A 352 -31.96 -3.62 4.83
CA ARG A 352 -30.52 -3.25 4.67
C ARG A 352 -30.18 -3.16 3.19
N ARG A 353 -30.37 -2.00 2.56
CA ARG A 353 -29.74 -1.68 1.28
C ARG A 353 -28.24 -1.47 1.54
N ARG A 354 -27.41 -2.31 0.96
CA ARG A 354 -25.95 -2.16 0.98
C ARG A 354 -25.58 -0.72 0.57
N ARG A 355 -24.91 0.00 1.50
CA ARG A 355 -24.33 1.34 1.34
C ARG A 355 -25.32 2.52 1.36
N LYS A 356 -25.54 3.05 2.60
CA LYS A 356 -25.48 4.50 2.89
C LYS A 356 -25.50 4.68 4.42
N ARG A 357 -24.81 5.74 4.90
CA ARG A 357 -24.73 6.13 6.32
C ARG A 357 -26.11 6.14 6.96
N PRO A 358 -26.23 5.79 8.26
CA PRO A 358 -27.50 5.92 8.95
C PRO A 358 -27.92 7.40 8.97
N ALA A 359 -29.06 7.70 8.42
CA ALA A 359 -29.78 8.94 8.70
C ALA A 359 -30.23 8.91 10.17
N ALA A 360 -30.33 10.08 10.78
CA ALA A 360 -30.87 10.22 12.14
C ALA A 360 -32.13 9.37 12.30
N THR A 361 -32.21 8.63 13.42
CA THR A 361 -33.33 7.75 13.77
C THR A 361 -34.61 8.59 13.74
N PRO A 362 -35.59 8.31 12.82
CA PRO A 362 -36.88 8.99 12.88
C PRO A 362 -37.57 8.59 14.18
N GLU A 363 -38.25 9.51 14.83
CA GLU A 363 -39.20 9.18 15.90
C GLU A 363 -40.21 8.17 15.35
N MET A 364 -40.09 6.92 15.76
CA MET A 364 -40.97 5.85 15.29
C MET A 364 -42.23 5.86 16.15
N LEU A 365 -43.34 6.23 15.55
CA LEU A 365 -44.66 6.09 16.19
C LEU A 365 -45.00 4.61 16.42
N PRO A 366 -45.67 4.29 17.55
CA PRO A 366 -46.11 2.92 17.85
C PRO A 366 -46.95 2.33 16.69
N LEU A 367 -46.72 1.07 16.39
CA LEU A 367 -47.55 0.35 15.42
C LEU A 367 -48.96 0.13 15.99
N ASN A 368 -49.99 0.15 15.13
CA ASN A 368 -51.33 -0.20 15.56
C ASN A 368 -51.39 -1.72 15.84
N PRO A 369 -51.69 -2.17 17.07
CA PRO A 369 -51.79 -3.58 17.42
C PRO A 369 -52.86 -4.34 16.62
N GLY A 370 -53.95 -3.65 16.20
CA GLY A 370 -55.03 -4.22 15.38
C GLY A 370 -54.76 -4.27 13.87
N ARG A 371 -53.58 -3.78 13.40
CA ARG A 371 -53.23 -3.83 11.97
C ARG A 371 -53.09 -5.28 11.48
N PRO A 372 -53.60 -5.65 10.30
CA PRO A 372 -53.39 -6.97 9.73
C PRO A 372 -51.92 -7.13 9.27
N VAL A 373 -51.30 -8.31 9.52
CA VAL A 373 -49.97 -8.67 9.04
C VAL A 373 -50.08 -9.50 7.75
N ARG A 374 -49.04 -9.43 6.90
CA ARG A 374 -48.97 -10.13 5.62
C ARG A 374 -47.90 -11.22 5.66
N GLU A 375 -48.10 -12.31 4.92
CA GLU A 375 -47.07 -13.32 4.73
C GLU A 375 -45.75 -12.71 4.26
N GLY A 376 -44.64 -13.12 4.88
CA GLY A 376 -43.27 -12.63 4.58
C GLY A 376 -43.00 -11.21 5.09
N GLU A 377 -43.96 -10.54 5.73
CA GLU A 377 -43.71 -9.27 6.41
C GLU A 377 -42.72 -9.50 7.58
N ARG A 378 -41.84 -8.52 7.83
CA ARG A 378 -40.81 -8.63 8.83
C ARG A 378 -40.88 -7.48 9.81
N PHE A 379 -40.73 -7.81 11.07
CA PHE A 379 -40.58 -6.86 12.17
C PHE A 379 -39.31 -7.19 12.95
N ASP A 380 -38.79 -6.22 13.69
CA ASP A 380 -37.78 -6.39 14.71
C ASP A 380 -38.38 -6.09 16.08
N GLN A 381 -38.24 -7.01 17.01
CA GLN A 381 -38.44 -6.73 18.43
C GLN A 381 -37.19 -6.08 18.93
N LEU A 382 -37.30 -4.90 19.54
CA LEU A 382 -36.24 -4.15 20.13
C LEU A 382 -36.11 -4.49 21.62
N GLU A 383 -34.92 -4.84 22.06
CA GLU A 383 -34.62 -5.03 23.49
C GLU A 383 -33.54 -4.02 23.88
N PRO A 384 -33.92 -2.83 24.36
CA PRO A 384 -33.00 -1.81 24.77
C PRO A 384 -32.31 -2.22 26.08
N GLN A 385 -31.05 -1.82 26.24
CA GLN A 385 -30.28 -2.01 27.47
C GLN A 385 -29.99 -3.46 27.85
N GLN A 386 -30.03 -4.39 26.91
CA GLN A 386 -29.62 -5.75 27.20
C GLN A 386 -28.09 -5.79 27.43
N VAL A 387 -27.69 -6.13 28.64
CA VAL A 387 -26.32 -6.42 29.02
C VAL A 387 -26.20 -7.94 29.08
N GLU A 388 -25.32 -8.51 28.25
CA GLU A 388 -25.03 -9.94 28.36
C GLU A 388 -24.25 -10.19 29.67
N PRO A 389 -24.53 -11.28 30.41
CA PRO A 389 -23.78 -11.60 31.60
C PRO A 389 -22.32 -11.87 31.25
N ASP A 390 -21.40 -11.48 32.17
CA ASP A 390 -20.00 -11.76 32.02
C ASP A 390 -19.75 -13.26 31.90
N VAL A 391 -19.10 -13.66 30.81
CA VAL A 391 -18.63 -15.03 30.59
C VAL A 391 -17.14 -15.12 30.88
N ASN A 392 -16.71 -16.23 31.47
CA ASN A 392 -15.28 -16.48 31.64
C ASN A 392 -14.61 -16.66 30.28
N GLY A 393 -13.88 -15.65 29.88
CA GLY A 393 -13.20 -15.59 28.57
C GLY A 393 -11.86 -16.30 28.50
N ASN A 394 -11.41 -16.97 29.56
CA ASN A 394 -10.19 -17.79 29.56
C ASN A 394 -10.43 -19.13 28.84
N ILE A 395 -10.74 -19.05 27.55
CA ILE A 395 -10.93 -20.23 26.71
C ILE A 395 -9.60 -20.51 26.00
N GLN A 396 -9.01 -21.67 26.25
CA GLN A 396 -7.88 -22.20 25.49
C GLN A 396 -8.39 -23.23 24.50
N LEU A 397 -8.08 -23.04 23.22
CA LEU A 397 -8.33 -24.07 22.23
C LEU A 397 -7.16 -25.05 22.25
N LEU A 398 -7.41 -26.28 22.65
CA LEU A 398 -6.40 -27.34 22.78
C LEU A 398 -6.27 -28.15 21.48
N HIS A 399 -7.38 -28.32 20.77
CA HIS A 399 -7.45 -29.08 19.54
C HIS A 399 -8.64 -28.64 18.69
N GLU A 400 -8.47 -28.61 17.37
CA GLU A 400 -9.54 -28.41 16.39
C GLU A 400 -9.23 -29.23 15.14
N ASP A 401 -10.20 -30.03 14.71
CA ASP A 401 -10.23 -30.67 13.39
C ASP A 401 -11.61 -30.48 12.74
N ASP A 402 -11.90 -31.21 11.65
CA ASP A 402 -13.17 -31.06 10.91
C ASP A 402 -14.40 -31.56 11.71
N GLU A 403 -14.22 -32.29 12.81
CA GLU A 403 -15.28 -32.92 13.58
C GLU A 403 -15.30 -32.47 15.06
N LEU A 404 -14.21 -32.00 15.62
CA LEU A 404 -14.06 -31.73 17.06
C LEU A 404 -13.30 -30.46 17.37
N ILE A 405 -13.82 -29.69 18.33
CA ILE A 405 -13.15 -28.57 18.99
C ILE A 405 -13.03 -28.90 20.48
N VAL A 406 -11.81 -28.86 21.03
CA VAL A 406 -11.53 -29.10 22.47
C VAL A 406 -10.85 -27.91 23.08
#